data_de938e0ce12b02028d02e5d72a668cdc
#
_entry.id   de938e0ce12b02028d02e5d72a668cdc
#
_cell.length_a   1.000
_cell.length_b   1.000
_cell.length_c   1.000
_cell.angle_alpha   90.00
_cell.angle_beta   90.00
_cell.angle_gamma   90.00
#
_symmetry.space_group_name_H-M   'P 1'
#
loop_
_entity.id
_entity.type
_entity.pdbx_description
1 polymer ?
#
loop_
_entity_poly.entity_id
_entity_poly.type
_entity_poly.pdbx_seq_one_letter_code
_entity_poly.pdbx_strand_id
1 'polypeptide(L)'
;MTSVYGEIPNENLSQYFKYLVGKTFKILPLYEEDSITLPSYLKSYQRELIGDSKLFSELSEEPKFITLLATIEYLANGDYDHDVCKSEVLKCTNIINDISRKYFRG
;
A
#
# COMPACT_ATOMS: atom_id res chain seq x y z
N MET A 1 8.83 0.95 -14.71
CA MET A 1 8.78 2.03 -13.69
C MET A 1 10.20 2.49 -13.40
N THR A 2 10.40 3.79 -13.29
CA THR A 2 11.74 4.39 -13.16
C THR A 2 12.00 4.79 -11.71
N SER A 3 13.13 4.35 -11.16
CA SER A 3 13.58 4.77 -9.82
C SER A 3 14.70 5.80 -9.94
N VAL A 4 15.13 6.36 -8.79
CA VAL A 4 16.31 7.23 -8.74
C VAL A 4 17.59 6.49 -9.14
N TYR A 5 17.56 5.16 -9.17
CA TYR A 5 18.69 4.32 -9.57
C TYR A 5 18.56 3.80 -11.01
N GLY A 6 17.53 4.22 -11.75
CA GLY A 6 17.28 3.80 -13.14
C GLY A 6 16.02 2.97 -13.27
N GLU A 7 15.89 2.33 -14.43
CA GLU A 7 14.72 1.50 -14.75
C GLU A 7 14.64 0.25 -13.89
N ILE A 8 13.42 -0.07 -13.44
CA ILE A 8 13.17 -1.26 -12.62
C ILE A 8 12.72 -2.41 -13.51
N PRO A 9 13.37 -3.59 -13.45
CA PRO A 9 12.91 -4.77 -14.20
C PRO A 9 11.48 -5.18 -13.82
N ASN A 10 10.73 -5.70 -14.79
CA ASN A 10 9.35 -6.13 -14.57
C ASN A 10 9.21 -7.18 -13.47
N GLU A 11 10.17 -8.09 -13.34
CA GLU A 11 10.17 -9.07 -12.26
C GLU A 11 10.17 -8.42 -10.88
N ASN A 12 10.99 -7.40 -10.70
CA ASN A 12 11.10 -6.67 -9.44
C ASN A 12 9.82 -5.89 -9.16
N LEU A 13 9.20 -5.30 -10.18
CA LEU A 13 7.91 -4.61 -10.05
C LEU A 13 6.82 -5.59 -9.63
N SER A 14 6.76 -6.76 -10.25
CA SER A 14 5.78 -7.78 -9.91
C SER A 14 5.89 -8.18 -8.44
N GLN A 15 7.12 -8.43 -7.97
CA GLN A 15 7.38 -8.78 -6.58
C GLN A 15 7.03 -7.64 -5.63
N TYR A 16 7.32 -6.41 -6.01
CA TYR A 16 7.01 -5.23 -5.22
C TYR A 16 5.49 -5.10 -5.01
N PHE A 17 4.69 -5.20 -6.08
CA PHE A 17 3.25 -5.08 -5.96
C PHE A 17 2.62 -6.25 -5.19
N LYS A 18 3.13 -7.46 -5.36
CA LYS A 18 2.72 -8.61 -4.55
C LYS A 18 3.02 -8.40 -3.07
N TYR A 19 4.17 -7.84 -2.76
CA TYR A 19 4.57 -7.50 -1.40
C TYR A 19 3.59 -6.49 -0.79
N LEU A 20 3.22 -5.45 -1.53
CA LEU A 20 2.26 -4.46 -1.05
C LEU A 20 0.89 -5.07 -0.78
N VAL A 21 0.41 -5.95 -1.67
CA VAL A 21 -0.86 -6.65 -1.47
C VAL A 21 -0.81 -7.48 -0.19
N GLY A 22 0.24 -8.26 -0.01
CA GLY A 22 0.41 -9.09 1.20
C GLY A 22 0.48 -8.26 2.46
N LYS A 23 1.20 -7.15 2.44
CA LYS A 23 1.32 -6.25 3.59
C LYS A 23 -0.02 -5.59 3.94
N THR A 24 -0.81 -5.26 2.92
CA THR A 24 -2.15 -4.69 3.12
C THR A 24 -3.11 -5.72 3.72
N PHE A 25 -3.12 -6.95 3.21
CA PHE A 25 -3.98 -8.00 3.75
C PHE A 25 -3.68 -8.34 5.21
N LYS A 26 -2.44 -8.19 5.65
CA LYS A 26 -2.06 -8.47 7.03
C LYS A 26 -2.71 -7.52 8.04
N ILE A 27 -3.19 -6.36 7.58
CA ILE A 27 -3.89 -5.40 8.44
C ILE A 27 -5.13 -6.03 9.06
N LEU A 28 -5.89 -6.80 8.29
CA LEU A 28 -7.16 -7.34 8.75
C LEU A 28 -7.00 -8.34 9.90
N PRO A 29 -6.17 -9.39 9.81
CA PRO A 29 -5.96 -10.26 10.95
C PRO A 29 -5.40 -9.55 12.18
N LEU A 30 -4.52 -8.55 12.01
CA LEU A 30 -4.03 -7.76 13.15
C LEU A 30 -5.17 -6.98 13.81
N TYR A 31 -6.09 -6.45 13.03
CA TYR A 31 -7.28 -5.79 13.57
C TYR A 31 -8.19 -6.79 14.29
N GLU A 32 -8.44 -7.95 13.69
CA GLU A 32 -9.31 -8.98 14.25
C GLU A 32 -8.78 -9.56 15.55
N GLU A 33 -7.47 -9.65 15.69
CA GLU A 33 -6.80 -10.13 16.91
C GLU A 33 -6.70 -9.05 17.99
N ASP A 34 -7.21 -7.85 17.71
CA ASP A 34 -7.07 -6.69 18.60
C ASP A 34 -5.61 -6.45 19.00
N SER A 35 -4.72 -6.56 18.01
CA SER A 35 -3.28 -6.51 18.25
C SER A 35 -2.83 -5.10 18.64
N ILE A 36 -2.07 -5.00 19.72
CA ILE A 36 -1.47 -3.73 20.13
C ILE A 36 -0.39 -3.26 19.15
N THR A 37 0.08 -4.15 18.26
CA THR A 37 1.10 -3.80 17.27
C THR A 37 0.51 -3.15 16.02
N LEU A 38 -0.82 -3.19 15.83
CA LEU A 38 -1.45 -2.65 14.64
C LEU A 38 -1.13 -1.18 14.37
N PRO A 39 -1.22 -0.26 15.35
CA PRO A 39 -0.89 1.14 15.08
C PRO A 39 0.54 1.34 14.59
N SER A 40 1.51 0.67 15.20
CA SER A 40 2.90 0.80 14.77
C SER A 40 3.14 0.13 13.41
N TYR A 41 2.45 -0.97 13.13
CA TYR A 41 2.50 -1.63 11.82
C TYR A 41 2.01 -0.67 10.72
N LEU A 42 0.87 -0.03 10.94
CA LEU A 42 0.30 0.92 9.96
C LEU A 42 1.18 2.15 9.76
N LYS A 43 1.74 2.70 10.83
CA LYS A 43 2.66 3.84 10.73
C LYS A 43 3.94 3.47 9.98
N SER A 44 4.46 2.27 10.24
CA SER A 44 5.63 1.76 9.53
C SER A 44 5.33 1.58 8.04
N TYR A 45 4.17 1.02 7.72
CA TYR A 45 3.74 0.85 6.33
C TYR A 45 3.57 2.19 5.62
N GLN A 46 2.96 3.17 6.29
CA GLN A 46 2.82 4.52 5.76
C GLN A 46 4.17 5.14 5.42
N ARG A 47 5.15 5.04 6.33
CA ARG A 47 6.50 5.56 6.09
C ARG A 47 7.17 4.87 4.90
N GLU A 48 6.98 3.56 4.78
CA GLU A 48 7.51 2.79 3.66
C GLU A 48 6.93 3.26 2.33
N LEU A 49 5.60 3.46 2.27
CA LEU A 49 4.94 3.96 1.07
C LEU A 49 5.40 5.37 0.69
N ILE A 50 5.59 6.24 1.68
CA ILE A 50 6.12 7.59 1.45
C ILE A 50 7.53 7.50 0.87
N GLY A 51 8.37 6.64 1.44
CA GLY A 51 9.72 6.41 0.92
C GLY A 51 9.70 5.89 -0.51
N ASP A 52 8.80 4.95 -0.82
CA ASP A 52 8.65 4.39 -2.16
C ASP A 52 8.23 5.46 -3.16
N SER A 53 7.35 6.40 -2.76
CA SER A 53 6.93 7.48 -3.65
C SER A 53 8.07 8.44 -4.00
N LYS A 54 9.05 8.56 -3.11
CA LYS A 54 10.25 9.36 -3.37
C LYS A 54 11.26 8.62 -4.25
N LEU A 55 11.24 7.30 -4.17
CA LEU A 55 12.15 6.45 -4.94
C LEU A 55 11.67 6.27 -6.38
N PHE A 56 10.36 6.14 -6.59
CA PHE A 56 9.75 5.91 -7.91
C PHE A 56 8.97 7.14 -8.34
N SER A 57 9.45 7.82 -9.40
CA SER A 57 8.84 9.07 -9.86
C SER A 57 7.38 8.90 -10.26
N GLU A 58 7.03 7.77 -10.89
CA GLU A 58 5.65 7.52 -11.31
C GLU A 58 4.69 7.40 -10.13
N LEU A 59 5.14 6.86 -9.00
CA LEU A 59 4.29 6.73 -7.80
C LEU A 59 3.98 8.11 -7.19
N SER A 60 4.94 9.03 -7.20
CA SER A 60 4.72 10.38 -6.65
C SER A 60 3.65 11.15 -7.41
N GLU A 61 3.44 10.82 -8.68
CA GLU A 61 2.47 11.47 -9.56
C GLU A 61 1.19 10.66 -9.75
N GLU A 62 1.12 9.45 -9.20
CA GLU A 62 -0.02 8.55 -9.39
C GLU A 62 -1.14 8.87 -8.38
N PRO A 63 -2.31 9.38 -8.86
CA PRO A 63 -3.41 9.73 -7.95
C PRO A 63 -3.88 8.57 -7.08
N LYS A 64 -3.88 7.34 -7.63
CA LYS A 64 -4.29 6.15 -6.86
C LYS A 64 -3.30 5.85 -5.74
N PHE A 65 -2.02 6.10 -5.94
CA PHE A 65 -1.02 5.92 -4.88
C PHE A 65 -1.23 6.94 -3.75
N ILE A 66 -1.59 8.16 -4.10
CA ILE A 66 -1.93 9.20 -3.12
C ILE A 66 -3.15 8.78 -2.30
N THR A 67 -4.17 8.19 -2.96
CA THR A 67 -5.35 7.65 -2.28
C THR A 67 -4.98 6.50 -1.35
N LEU A 68 -4.08 5.63 -1.78
CA LEU A 68 -3.56 4.53 -0.94
C LEU A 68 -2.92 5.08 0.34
N LEU A 69 -2.03 6.07 0.19
CA LEU A 69 -1.39 6.73 1.34
C LEU A 69 -2.40 7.32 2.30
N ALA A 70 -3.40 8.04 1.78
CA ALA A 70 -4.44 8.66 2.60
C ALA A 70 -5.27 7.59 3.34
N THR A 71 -5.56 6.48 2.70
CA THR A 71 -6.32 5.39 3.30
C THR A 71 -5.53 4.71 4.43
N ILE A 72 -4.25 4.44 4.23
CA ILE A 72 -3.40 3.87 5.27
C ILE A 72 -3.27 4.84 6.45
N GLU A 73 -3.16 6.14 6.19
CA GLU A 73 -3.15 7.16 7.24
C GLU A 73 -4.45 7.15 8.06
N TYR A 74 -5.59 7.05 7.38
CA TYR A 74 -6.89 6.93 8.05
C TYR A 74 -6.94 5.71 8.96
N LEU A 75 -6.50 4.55 8.46
CA LEU A 75 -6.47 3.31 9.25
C LEU A 75 -5.52 3.41 10.45
N ALA A 76 -4.45 4.19 10.33
CA ALA A 76 -3.48 4.36 11.42
C ALA A 76 -3.98 5.29 12.52
N ASN A 77 -4.83 6.26 12.21
CA ASN A 77 -5.19 7.35 13.13
C ASN A 77 -6.69 7.44 13.43
N GLY A 78 -7.54 6.75 12.68
CA GLY A 78 -8.99 6.86 12.82
C GLY A 78 -9.59 5.81 13.72
N ASP A 79 -10.86 6.03 14.07
CA ASP A 79 -11.70 5.03 14.73
C ASP A 79 -12.62 4.42 13.67
N TYR A 80 -12.68 3.09 13.64
CA TYR A 80 -13.50 2.37 12.68
C TYR A 80 -13.83 0.98 13.23
N ASP A 81 -14.90 0.38 12.71
CA ASP A 81 -15.27 -0.98 13.07
C ASP A 81 -14.66 -2.01 12.09
N HIS A 82 -14.96 -3.28 12.31
CA HIS A 82 -14.45 -4.37 11.50
C HIS A 82 -14.88 -4.26 10.03
N ASP A 83 -16.14 -3.88 9.77
CA ASP A 83 -16.65 -3.77 8.41
C ASP A 83 -15.93 -2.67 7.64
N VAL A 84 -15.68 -1.53 8.29
CA VAL A 84 -14.92 -0.42 7.70
C VAL A 84 -13.48 -0.85 7.44
N CYS A 85 -12.85 -1.51 8.41
CA CYS A 85 -11.47 -2.00 8.22
C CYS A 85 -11.38 -2.92 7.01
N LYS A 86 -12.28 -3.90 6.92
CA LYS A 86 -12.32 -4.85 5.80
C LYS A 86 -12.53 -4.13 4.46
N SER A 87 -13.48 -3.19 4.42
CA SER A 87 -13.78 -2.42 3.22
C SER A 87 -12.56 -1.62 2.76
N GLU A 88 -11.88 -0.94 3.69
CA GLU A 88 -10.72 -0.13 3.36
C GLU A 88 -9.52 -0.98 2.94
N VAL A 89 -9.32 -2.15 3.55
CA VAL A 89 -8.28 -3.10 3.14
C VAL A 89 -8.53 -3.59 1.72
N LEU A 90 -9.76 -3.96 1.39
CA LEU A 90 -10.12 -4.39 0.03
C LEU A 90 -9.93 -3.25 -0.98
N LYS A 91 -10.31 -2.03 -0.62
CA LYS A 91 -10.09 -0.85 -1.45
C LYS A 91 -8.60 -0.64 -1.74
N CYS A 92 -7.76 -0.72 -0.71
CA CYS A 92 -6.31 -0.59 -0.88
C CYS A 92 -5.75 -1.68 -1.80
N THR A 93 -6.20 -2.92 -1.64
CA THR A 93 -5.77 -4.03 -2.49
C THR A 93 -6.15 -3.78 -3.95
N ASN A 94 -7.37 -3.29 -4.20
CA ASN A 94 -7.81 -2.97 -5.55
C ASN A 94 -7.00 -1.82 -6.16
N ILE A 95 -6.68 -0.80 -5.36
CA ILE A 95 -5.83 0.30 -5.81
C ILE A 95 -4.45 -0.22 -6.22
N ILE A 96 -3.83 -1.06 -5.39
CA ILE A 96 -2.50 -1.64 -5.69
C ILE A 96 -2.56 -2.45 -6.99
N ASN A 97 -3.59 -3.27 -7.16
CA ASN A 97 -3.75 -4.05 -8.38
C ASN A 97 -3.97 -3.19 -9.61
N ASP A 98 -4.71 -2.09 -9.49
CA ASP A 98 -4.92 -1.15 -10.59
C ASP A 98 -3.62 -0.46 -11.00
N ILE A 99 -2.81 -0.04 -10.04
CA ILE A 99 -1.49 0.54 -10.31
C ILE A 99 -0.59 -0.49 -10.99
N SER A 100 -0.58 -1.71 -10.46
CA SER A 100 0.20 -2.80 -11.03
C SER A 100 -0.15 -3.04 -12.51
N ARG A 101 -1.44 -3.10 -12.83
CA ARG A 101 -1.88 -3.29 -14.22
C ARG A 101 -1.47 -2.15 -15.13
N LYS A 102 -1.43 -0.93 -14.61
CA LYS A 102 -1.05 0.25 -15.38
C LYS A 102 0.44 0.21 -15.77
N TYR A 103 1.30 -0.19 -14.85
CA TYR A 103 2.75 -0.16 -15.06
C TYR A 103 3.35 -1.50 -15.44
N PHE A 104 2.59 -2.57 -15.30
CA PHE A 104 3.02 -3.93 -15.58
C PHE A 104 2.22 -4.50 -16.74
N ARG A 105 2.44 -3.97 -17.93
CA ARG A 105 1.81 -4.48 -19.15
C ARG A 105 2.80 -5.38 -19.88
N GLY A 106 2.46 -6.65 -19.89
CA GLY A 106 3.19 -7.62 -20.68
C GLY A 106 2.99 -7.44 -22.14
#